data_1aea96dc0535d776f4aafc0dc955bc39
#
_entry.id   1aea96dc0535d776f4aafc0dc955bc39
#
_cell.length_a   1.000
_cell.length_b   1.000
_cell.length_c   1.000
_cell.angle_alpha   90.00
_cell.angle_beta   90.00
_cell.angle_gamma   90.00
#
_symmetry.space_group_name_H-M   'P 1'
#
loop_
_entity.id
_entity.type
_entity.pdbx_description
1 polymer ?
#
loop_
_entity_poly.entity_id
_entity_poly.type
_entity_poly.pdbx_seq_one_letter_code
_entity_poly.pdbx_strand_id
1 'polypeptide(L)'
;MTTITQNKKYIISQSLTGVATIIAMIFLPILVHLVPFSGSIPLGAYLLPMFIAPLVAAFYLSPIGLVIASLVGPLLNHYLTGMPTQVMLPHIILELLFFSLMVSYVVRNKSGFVGMSALAFVLAKLIRTIVVGALTGVLSLDMFTPLAMGLKIALPGLLILTVIEIFLIRRSR
;
A
#
# COMPACT_ATOMS: atom_id res chain seq x y z
N MET A 1 -30.52 23.61 -5.78
CA MET A 1 -29.21 24.24 -5.43
C MET A 1 -28.37 23.40 -4.46
N THR A 2 -28.95 22.59 -3.59
CA THR A 2 -28.26 21.78 -2.56
C THR A 2 -27.37 20.67 -3.12
N THR A 3 -27.74 19.99 -4.21
CA THR A 3 -27.00 18.86 -4.83
C THR A 3 -25.65 19.27 -5.43
N ILE A 4 -25.56 20.42 -6.08
CA ILE A 4 -24.32 20.92 -6.70
C ILE A 4 -23.26 21.24 -5.63
N THR A 5 -23.70 21.86 -4.52
CA THR A 5 -22.80 22.22 -3.42
C THR A 5 -22.29 20.99 -2.67
N GLN A 6 -23.11 19.96 -2.50
CA GLN A 6 -22.70 18.68 -1.90
C GLN A 6 -21.69 17.92 -2.78
N ASN A 7 -21.91 17.85 -4.09
CA ASN A 7 -20.97 17.24 -5.03
C ASN A 7 -19.62 17.97 -5.02
N LYS A 8 -19.61 19.30 -4.98
CA LYS A 8 -18.36 20.08 -4.92
C LYS A 8 -17.57 19.80 -3.64
N LYS A 9 -18.22 19.75 -2.48
CA LYS A 9 -17.58 19.42 -1.19
C LYS A 9 -17.01 18.01 -1.20
N TYR A 10 -17.74 17.04 -1.75
CA TYR A 10 -17.27 15.65 -1.88
C TYR A 10 -16.01 15.57 -2.75
N ILE A 11 -16.01 16.17 -3.94
CA ILE A 11 -14.86 16.18 -4.85
C ILE A 11 -13.64 16.81 -4.17
N ILE A 12 -13.80 17.96 -3.52
CA ILE A 12 -12.70 18.62 -2.80
C ILE A 12 -12.15 17.73 -1.70
N SER A 13 -12.99 17.10 -0.89
CA SER A 13 -12.57 16.18 0.17
C SER A 13 -11.80 14.99 -0.40
N GLN A 14 -12.29 14.37 -1.48
CA GLN A 14 -11.60 13.23 -2.13
C GLN A 14 -10.24 13.66 -2.71
N SER A 15 -10.17 14.82 -3.36
CA SER A 15 -8.91 15.34 -3.91
C SER A 15 -7.89 15.63 -2.80
N LEU A 16 -8.31 16.28 -1.73
CA LEU A 16 -7.44 16.58 -0.59
C LEU A 16 -6.92 15.31 0.08
N THR A 17 -7.79 14.33 0.31
CA THR A 17 -7.42 13.03 0.87
C THR A 17 -6.46 12.28 -0.06
N GLY A 18 -6.68 12.31 -1.38
CA GLY A 18 -5.81 11.70 -2.37
C GLY A 18 -4.40 12.32 -2.35
N VAL A 19 -4.32 13.65 -2.35
CA VAL A 19 -3.03 14.37 -2.25
C VAL A 19 -2.32 14.07 -0.95
N ALA A 20 -3.03 14.10 0.19
CA ALA A 20 -2.46 13.75 1.48
C ALA A 20 -1.92 12.30 1.52
N THR A 21 -2.62 11.37 0.87
CA THR A 21 -2.17 9.98 0.75
C THR A 21 -0.87 9.87 -0.05
N ILE A 22 -0.78 10.55 -1.20
CA ILE A 22 0.44 10.57 -2.03
C ILE A 22 1.61 11.19 -1.24
N ILE A 23 1.37 12.30 -0.55
CA ILE A 23 2.38 12.94 0.30
C ILE A 23 2.86 11.96 1.38
N ALA A 24 1.96 11.27 2.06
CA ALA A 24 2.31 10.29 3.08
C ALA A 24 3.10 9.10 2.50
N MET A 25 2.78 8.64 1.28
CA MET A 25 3.54 7.57 0.58
C MET A 25 4.98 7.99 0.23
N ILE A 26 5.27 9.28 0.17
CA ILE A 26 6.62 9.81 -0.04
C ILE A 26 7.33 10.01 1.30
N PHE A 27 6.67 10.69 2.25
CA PHE A 27 7.31 11.09 3.51
C PHE A 27 7.54 9.92 4.47
N LEU A 28 6.62 8.95 4.57
CA LEU A 28 6.80 7.81 5.47
C LEU A 28 8.04 6.97 5.14
N PRO A 29 8.33 6.60 3.88
CA PRO A 29 9.59 5.97 3.52
C PRO A 29 10.82 6.82 3.84
N ILE A 30 10.77 8.14 3.56
CA ILE A 30 11.89 9.06 3.88
C ILE A 30 12.18 9.01 5.38
N LEU A 31 11.16 9.14 6.24
CA LEU A 31 11.33 9.09 7.70
C LEU A 31 11.97 7.77 8.17
N VAL A 32 11.57 6.65 7.57
CA VAL A 32 12.16 5.33 7.88
C VAL A 32 13.63 5.27 7.46
N HIS A 33 13.98 5.88 6.32
CA HIS A 33 15.37 5.90 5.83
C HIS A 33 16.28 6.87 6.57
N LEU A 34 15.74 7.83 7.32
CA LEU A 34 16.54 8.71 8.21
C LEU A 34 17.07 7.94 9.44
N VAL A 35 16.49 6.80 9.78
CA VAL A 35 16.99 5.97 10.88
C VAL A 35 18.24 5.22 10.41
N PRO A 36 19.41 5.43 11.03
CA PRO A 36 20.62 4.69 10.66
C PRO A 36 20.43 3.22 10.93
N PHE A 37 20.54 2.41 9.90
CA PHE A 37 20.37 0.96 9.96
C PHE A 37 21.49 0.27 9.17
N SER A 38 22.29 -0.54 9.85
CA SER A 38 23.47 -1.21 9.28
C SER A 38 23.16 -2.62 8.71
N GLY A 39 21.89 -3.01 8.59
CA GLY A 39 21.49 -4.30 8.04
C GLY A 39 21.63 -4.37 6.52
N SER A 40 21.82 -5.56 6.00
CA SER A 40 21.89 -5.83 4.55
C SER A 40 20.57 -5.59 3.80
N ILE A 41 19.45 -5.59 4.51
CA ILE A 41 18.11 -5.37 3.97
C ILE A 41 17.61 -4.00 4.44
N PRO A 42 17.10 -3.13 3.55
CA PRO A 42 16.60 -1.81 3.93
C PRO A 42 15.49 -1.87 4.97
N LEU A 43 15.52 -0.97 5.96
CA LEU A 43 14.54 -0.90 7.04
C LEU A 43 13.09 -0.76 6.52
N GLY A 44 12.91 -0.10 5.38
CA GLY A 44 11.62 0.02 4.70
C GLY A 44 10.99 -1.31 4.30
N ALA A 45 11.79 -2.36 4.05
CA ALA A 45 11.28 -3.69 3.76
C ALA A 45 10.68 -4.37 5.00
N TYR A 46 11.19 -4.04 6.18
CA TYR A 46 10.66 -4.54 7.47
C TYR A 46 9.40 -3.81 7.90
N LEU A 47 9.33 -2.47 7.74
CA LEU A 47 8.29 -1.62 8.32
C LEU A 47 7.13 -1.31 7.38
N LEU A 48 7.27 -1.58 6.09
CA LEU A 48 6.25 -1.39 5.05
C LEU A 48 5.64 0.03 5.02
N PRO A 49 6.44 1.12 5.12
CA PRO A 49 5.90 2.47 5.29
C PRO A 49 4.99 2.91 4.13
N MET A 50 5.24 2.45 2.90
CA MET A 50 4.41 2.76 1.74
C MET A 50 2.99 2.16 1.80
N PHE A 51 2.76 1.10 2.58
CA PHE A 51 1.47 0.44 2.70
C PHE A 51 0.56 1.09 3.76
N ILE A 52 1.15 1.87 4.69
CA ILE A 52 0.41 2.54 5.76
C ILE A 52 -0.56 3.58 5.19
N ALA A 53 -0.10 4.42 4.27
CA ALA A 53 -0.92 5.48 3.70
C ALA A 53 -2.15 4.95 2.93
N PRO A 54 -2.03 3.98 2.01
CA PRO A 54 -3.18 3.37 1.34
C PRO A 54 -4.12 2.64 2.30
N LEU A 55 -3.61 1.99 3.35
CA LEU A 55 -4.44 1.37 4.37
C LEU A 55 -5.36 2.40 5.04
N VAL A 56 -4.79 3.51 5.50
CA VAL A 56 -5.56 4.60 6.12
C VAL A 56 -6.53 5.21 5.11
N ALA A 57 -6.06 5.48 3.90
CA ALA A 57 -6.85 6.11 2.87
C ALA A 57 -8.04 5.26 2.40
N ALA A 58 -7.96 3.92 2.50
CA ALA A 58 -9.06 3.04 2.11
C ALA A 58 -10.36 3.29 2.89
N PHE A 59 -10.28 3.86 4.08
CA PHE A 59 -11.44 4.22 4.90
C PHE A 59 -12.10 5.56 4.48
N TYR A 60 -11.40 6.40 3.72
CA TYR A 60 -11.85 7.77 3.41
C TYR A 60 -11.90 8.08 1.92
N LEU A 61 -11.03 7.45 1.13
CA LEU A 61 -10.86 7.73 -0.29
C LEU A 61 -11.69 6.78 -1.16
N SER A 62 -12.18 7.27 -2.28
CA SER A 62 -12.86 6.42 -3.29
C SER A 62 -11.90 5.37 -3.86
N PRO A 63 -12.38 4.20 -4.36
CA PRO A 63 -11.51 3.18 -4.96
C PRO A 63 -10.67 3.74 -6.11
N ILE A 64 -11.25 4.60 -6.95
CA ILE A 64 -10.53 5.24 -8.07
C ILE A 64 -9.43 6.16 -7.55
N GLY A 65 -9.72 6.99 -6.54
CA GLY A 65 -8.72 7.86 -5.92
C GLY A 65 -7.58 7.06 -5.28
N LEU A 66 -7.91 5.90 -4.67
CA LEU A 66 -6.94 5.01 -4.07
C LEU A 66 -6.03 4.34 -5.13
N VAL A 67 -6.60 3.92 -6.26
CA VAL A 67 -5.83 3.40 -7.40
C VAL A 67 -4.88 4.47 -7.93
N ILE A 68 -5.36 5.70 -8.14
CA ILE A 68 -4.51 6.82 -8.59
C ILE A 68 -3.38 7.07 -7.59
N ALA A 69 -3.66 7.12 -6.29
CA ALA A 69 -2.64 7.34 -5.26
C ALA A 69 -1.60 6.21 -5.25
N SER A 70 -2.04 4.95 -5.41
CA SER A 70 -1.16 3.76 -5.45
C SER A 70 -0.27 3.68 -6.69
N LEU A 71 -0.66 4.35 -7.79
CA LEU A 71 0.18 4.51 -8.98
C LEU A 71 1.14 5.69 -8.83
N VAL A 72 0.61 6.85 -8.48
CA VAL A 72 1.35 8.12 -8.48
C VAL A 72 2.33 8.19 -7.31
N GLY A 73 1.96 7.69 -6.13
CA GLY A 73 2.80 7.75 -4.94
C GLY A 73 4.18 7.11 -5.11
N PRO A 74 4.28 5.82 -5.51
CA PRO A 74 5.58 5.18 -5.75
C PRO A 74 6.38 5.81 -6.88
N LEU A 75 5.70 6.27 -7.95
CA LEU A 75 6.37 6.96 -9.06
C LEU A 75 7.03 8.26 -8.57
N LEU A 76 6.28 9.11 -7.87
CA LEU A 76 6.82 10.35 -7.33
C LEU A 76 7.92 10.09 -6.30
N ASN A 77 7.74 9.08 -5.42
CA ASN A 77 8.77 8.72 -4.47
C ASN A 77 10.07 8.30 -5.17
N HIS A 78 9.97 7.48 -6.23
CA HIS A 78 11.12 7.09 -7.05
C HIS A 78 11.82 8.31 -7.65
N TYR A 79 11.08 9.24 -8.28
CA TYR A 79 11.67 10.42 -8.90
C TYR A 79 12.32 11.38 -7.89
N LEU A 80 11.76 11.51 -6.69
CA LEU A 80 12.25 12.45 -5.68
C LEU A 80 13.40 11.88 -4.84
N THR A 81 13.42 10.56 -4.60
CA THR A 81 14.34 9.94 -3.64
C THR A 81 15.23 8.86 -4.26
N GLY A 82 14.99 8.46 -5.50
CA GLY A 82 15.61 7.30 -6.13
C GLY A 82 15.10 5.95 -5.62
N MET A 83 14.15 5.96 -4.67
CA MET A 83 13.59 4.75 -4.07
C MET A 83 12.07 4.67 -4.31
N PRO A 84 11.50 3.48 -4.57
CA PRO A 84 12.19 2.20 -4.86
C PRO A 84 13.04 2.28 -6.11
N THR A 85 14.04 1.42 -6.24
CA THR A 85 14.87 1.37 -7.46
C THR A 85 14.01 1.09 -8.70
N GLN A 86 14.49 1.47 -9.89
CA GLN A 86 13.76 1.30 -11.14
C GLN A 86 13.29 -0.14 -11.38
N VAL A 87 14.11 -1.13 -10.99
CA VAL A 87 13.75 -2.56 -11.07
C VAL A 87 12.63 -2.93 -10.11
N MET A 88 12.61 -2.36 -8.91
CA MET A 88 11.61 -2.65 -7.87
C MET A 88 10.30 -1.88 -8.08
N LEU A 89 10.33 -0.76 -8.79
CA LEU A 89 9.20 0.15 -8.94
C LEU A 89 7.92 -0.53 -9.49
N PRO A 90 7.95 -1.29 -10.61
CA PRO A 90 6.76 -1.95 -11.12
C PRO A 90 6.22 -3.01 -10.15
N HIS A 91 7.11 -3.70 -9.42
CA HIS A 91 6.71 -4.68 -8.41
C HIS A 91 5.94 -4.03 -7.27
N ILE A 92 6.43 -2.91 -6.74
CA ILE A 92 5.79 -2.18 -5.65
C ILE A 92 4.48 -1.54 -6.10
N ILE A 93 4.40 -1.01 -7.33
CA ILE A 93 3.16 -0.48 -7.89
C ILE A 93 2.09 -1.57 -7.95
N LEU A 94 2.42 -2.75 -8.49
CA LEU A 94 1.48 -3.87 -8.55
C LEU A 94 1.03 -4.31 -7.15
N GLU A 95 1.96 -4.46 -6.20
CA GLU A 95 1.63 -4.83 -4.82
C GLU A 95 0.69 -3.79 -4.18
N LEU A 96 0.97 -2.51 -4.32
CA LEU A 96 0.16 -1.43 -3.75
C LEU A 96 -1.23 -1.36 -4.40
N LEU A 97 -1.33 -1.56 -5.72
CA LEU A 97 -2.61 -1.59 -6.41
C LEU A 97 -3.51 -2.71 -5.89
N PHE A 98 -3.02 -3.95 -5.87
CA PHE A 98 -3.80 -5.08 -5.38
C PHE A 98 -4.12 -4.96 -3.89
N PHE A 99 -3.15 -4.56 -3.07
CA PHE A 99 -3.37 -4.28 -1.65
C PHE A 99 -4.49 -3.25 -1.44
N SER A 100 -4.39 -2.12 -2.12
CA SER A 100 -5.35 -1.01 -1.99
C SER A 100 -6.76 -1.41 -2.43
N LEU A 101 -6.89 -2.12 -3.54
CA LEU A 101 -8.17 -2.62 -4.02
C LEU A 101 -8.80 -3.60 -3.04
N MET A 102 -8.03 -4.55 -2.51
CA MET A 102 -8.52 -5.55 -1.56
C MET A 102 -8.98 -4.90 -0.25
N VAL A 103 -8.15 -4.02 0.33
CA VAL A 103 -8.51 -3.32 1.56
C VAL A 103 -9.74 -2.44 1.34
N SER A 104 -9.79 -1.68 0.22
CA SER A 104 -10.95 -0.86 -0.13
C SER A 104 -12.23 -1.69 -0.28
N TYR A 105 -12.14 -2.85 -0.92
CA TYR A 105 -13.28 -3.76 -1.07
C TYR A 105 -13.82 -4.23 0.29
N VAL A 106 -12.95 -4.70 1.17
CA VAL A 106 -13.33 -5.21 2.51
C VAL A 106 -13.92 -4.10 3.37
N VAL A 107 -13.30 -2.90 3.38
CA VAL A 107 -13.78 -1.75 4.15
C VAL A 107 -15.18 -1.33 3.68
N ARG A 108 -15.41 -1.25 2.36
CA ARG A 108 -16.68 -0.80 1.79
C ARG A 108 -17.83 -1.77 2.01
N ASN A 109 -17.54 -3.06 2.01
CA ASN A 109 -18.54 -4.10 2.29
C ASN A 109 -18.81 -4.26 3.79
N LYS A 110 -18.30 -3.36 4.65
CA LYS A 110 -18.44 -3.38 6.11
C LYS A 110 -18.03 -4.73 6.75
N SER A 111 -17.24 -5.52 6.03
CA SER A 111 -16.73 -6.80 6.47
C SER A 111 -15.34 -6.70 7.10
N GLY A 112 -14.92 -5.49 7.48
CA GLY A 112 -13.60 -5.24 8.09
C GLY A 112 -13.38 -6.14 9.31
N PHE A 113 -12.44 -7.05 9.18
CA PHE A 113 -11.99 -7.96 10.23
C PHE A 113 -10.53 -7.69 10.56
N VAL A 114 -10.11 -8.01 11.77
CA VAL A 114 -8.71 -7.85 12.19
C VAL A 114 -7.82 -8.81 11.38
N GLY A 115 -6.78 -8.27 10.75
CA GLY A 115 -5.87 -9.01 9.89
C GLY A 115 -6.18 -8.87 8.39
N MET A 116 -7.19 -8.06 7.99
CA MET A 116 -7.50 -7.84 6.57
C MET A 116 -6.32 -7.22 5.82
N SER A 117 -5.55 -6.32 6.45
CA SER A 117 -4.37 -5.69 5.84
C SER A 117 -3.25 -6.70 5.64
N ALA A 118 -3.02 -7.59 6.60
CA ALA A 118 -2.03 -8.66 6.48
C ALA A 118 -2.41 -9.63 5.36
N LEU A 119 -3.68 -10.05 5.31
CA LEU A 119 -4.19 -10.92 4.24
C LEU A 119 -4.08 -10.24 2.87
N ALA A 120 -4.50 -8.98 2.76
CA ALA A 120 -4.41 -8.21 1.52
C ALA A 120 -2.95 -8.08 1.04
N PHE A 121 -2.00 -7.87 1.95
CA PHE A 121 -0.57 -7.80 1.63
C PHE A 121 -0.04 -9.14 1.09
N VAL A 122 -0.36 -10.25 1.77
CA VAL A 122 0.05 -11.59 1.33
C VAL A 122 -0.51 -11.91 -0.06
N LEU A 123 -1.80 -11.65 -0.26
CA LEU A 123 -2.45 -11.88 -1.56
C LEU A 123 -1.89 -10.95 -2.65
N ALA A 124 -1.64 -9.68 -2.35
CA ALA A 124 -1.03 -8.74 -3.29
C ALA A 124 0.36 -9.21 -3.74
N LYS A 125 1.20 -9.67 -2.80
CA LYS A 125 2.50 -10.26 -3.12
C LYS A 125 2.38 -11.53 -3.96
N LEU A 126 1.45 -12.41 -3.64
CA LEU A 126 1.20 -13.63 -4.39
C LEU A 126 0.77 -13.31 -5.83
N ILE A 127 -0.23 -12.44 -5.99
CA ILE A 127 -0.72 -12.02 -7.31
C ILE A 127 0.42 -11.36 -8.12
N ARG A 128 1.17 -10.42 -7.52
CA ARG A 128 2.33 -9.82 -8.16
C ARG A 128 3.33 -10.88 -8.64
N THR A 129 3.64 -11.87 -7.80
CA THR A 129 4.58 -12.94 -8.15
C THR A 129 4.09 -13.75 -9.35
N ILE A 130 2.80 -14.13 -9.38
CA ILE A 130 2.20 -14.85 -10.49
C ILE A 130 2.18 -13.98 -11.76
N VAL A 131 1.77 -12.71 -11.67
CA VAL A 131 1.71 -11.80 -12.83
C VAL A 131 3.09 -11.60 -13.43
N VAL A 132 4.09 -11.33 -12.61
CA VAL A 132 5.47 -11.15 -13.10
C VAL A 132 6.01 -12.44 -13.69
N GLY A 133 5.82 -13.59 -13.03
CA GLY A 133 6.21 -14.89 -13.56
C GLY A 133 5.57 -15.21 -14.91
N ALA A 134 4.29 -14.90 -15.08
CA ALA A 134 3.60 -15.07 -16.35
C ALA A 134 4.12 -14.14 -17.46
N LEU A 135 4.40 -12.88 -17.14
CA LEU A 135 4.91 -11.90 -18.09
C LEU A 135 6.35 -12.17 -18.52
N THR A 136 7.18 -12.74 -17.62
CA THR A 136 8.58 -13.07 -17.90
C THR A 136 8.77 -14.48 -18.46
N GLY A 137 7.70 -15.29 -18.52
CA GLY A 137 7.76 -16.68 -18.95
C GLY A 137 8.45 -17.62 -17.94
N VAL A 138 8.74 -17.15 -16.72
CA VAL A 138 9.42 -17.91 -15.67
C VAL A 138 8.41 -18.30 -14.60
N LEU A 139 7.51 -19.24 -14.94
CA LEU A 139 6.60 -19.85 -13.96
C LEU A 139 7.24 -21.14 -13.43
N SER A 140 8.02 -21.03 -12.35
CA SER A 140 8.62 -22.16 -11.66
C SER A 140 8.32 -22.12 -10.16
N LEU A 141 8.48 -23.24 -9.47
CA LEU A 141 8.31 -23.28 -8.01
C LEU A 141 9.32 -22.40 -7.27
N ASP A 142 10.49 -22.16 -7.88
CA ASP A 142 11.55 -21.34 -7.29
C ASP A 142 11.15 -19.88 -7.10
N MET A 143 10.16 -19.37 -7.89
CA MET A 143 9.65 -18.01 -7.73
C MET A 143 8.97 -17.76 -6.37
N PHE A 144 8.54 -18.81 -5.67
CA PHE A 144 7.91 -18.69 -4.34
C PHE A 144 8.94 -18.58 -3.21
N THR A 145 10.20 -18.91 -3.43
CA THR A 145 11.27 -18.74 -2.43
C THR A 145 11.49 -17.27 -2.07
N PRO A 146 11.69 -16.33 -3.02
CA PRO A 146 11.74 -14.89 -2.72
C PRO A 146 10.45 -14.35 -2.09
N LEU A 147 9.28 -14.90 -2.46
CA LEU A 147 8.01 -14.54 -1.84
C LEU A 147 8.02 -14.88 -0.34
N ALA A 148 8.37 -16.12 0.01
CA ALA A 148 8.42 -16.57 1.40
C ALA A 148 9.42 -15.76 2.24
N MET A 149 10.61 -15.48 1.69
CA MET A 149 11.61 -14.63 2.34
C MET A 149 11.09 -13.20 2.53
N GLY A 150 10.47 -12.61 1.51
CA GLY A 150 9.88 -11.28 1.58
C GLY A 150 8.76 -11.16 2.62
N LEU A 151 7.94 -12.21 2.79
CA LEU A 151 6.91 -12.26 3.83
C LEU A 151 7.51 -12.33 5.24
N LYS A 152 8.57 -13.13 5.45
CA LYS A 152 9.27 -13.19 6.74
C LYS A 152 9.86 -11.83 7.12
N ILE A 153 10.49 -11.15 6.17
CA ILE A 153 11.08 -9.81 6.38
C ILE A 153 9.99 -8.80 6.74
N ALA A 154 8.82 -8.88 6.10
CA ALA A 154 7.72 -7.95 6.29
C ALA A 154 6.93 -8.16 7.60
N LEU A 155 7.19 -9.19 8.40
CA LEU A 155 6.43 -9.49 9.63
C LEU A 155 6.28 -8.30 10.58
N PRO A 156 7.33 -7.50 10.90
CA PRO A 156 7.17 -6.33 11.76
C PRO A 156 6.21 -5.29 11.17
N GLY A 157 6.31 -5.05 9.87
CA GLY A 157 5.42 -4.12 9.17
C GLY A 157 3.97 -4.61 9.13
N LEU A 158 3.74 -5.92 8.98
CA LEU A 158 2.41 -6.51 9.07
C LEU A 158 1.77 -6.33 10.45
N LEU A 159 2.56 -6.42 11.52
CA LEU A 159 2.09 -6.12 12.87
C LEU A 159 1.69 -4.64 12.98
N ILE A 160 2.50 -3.72 12.46
CA ILE A 160 2.18 -2.28 12.45
C ILE A 160 0.89 -2.02 11.66
N LEU A 161 0.74 -2.58 10.46
CA LEU A 161 -0.47 -2.45 9.65
C LEU A 161 -1.70 -2.97 10.40
N THR A 162 -1.59 -4.13 11.07
CA THR A 162 -2.69 -4.71 11.84
C THR A 162 -3.07 -3.85 13.03
N VAL A 163 -2.12 -3.25 13.74
CA VAL A 163 -2.40 -2.33 14.86
C VAL A 163 -3.13 -1.08 14.36
N ILE A 164 -2.66 -0.48 13.27
CA ILE A 164 -3.32 0.69 12.64
C ILE A 164 -4.74 0.32 12.19
N GLU A 165 -4.91 -0.84 11.56
CA GLU A 165 -6.20 -1.38 11.12
C GLU A 165 -7.19 -1.52 12.29
N ILE A 166 -6.77 -2.10 13.41
CA ILE A 166 -7.62 -2.25 14.61
C ILE A 166 -8.13 -0.89 15.08
N PHE A 167 -7.25 0.11 15.11
CA PHE A 167 -7.62 1.46 15.49
C PHE A 167 -8.65 2.08 14.52
N LEU A 168 -8.43 1.92 13.21
CA LEU A 168 -9.33 2.44 12.17
C LEU A 168 -10.70 1.76 12.19
N ILE A 169 -10.75 0.44 12.36
CA ILE A 169 -12.01 -0.32 12.46
C ILE A 169 -12.81 0.12 13.69
N ARG A 170 -12.15 0.31 14.84
CA ARG A 170 -12.82 0.79 16.06
C ARG A 170 -13.41 2.19 15.90
N ARG A 171 -12.73 3.05 15.15
CA ARG A 171 -13.19 4.43 14.90
C ARG A 171 -14.32 4.52 13.87
N SER A 172 -14.43 3.55 12.97
CA SER A 172 -15.43 3.53 11.88
C SER A 172 -16.75 2.88 12.27
N ARG A 173 -16.80 2.19 13.43
CA ARG A 173 -18.01 1.63 14.05
C ARG A 173 -18.67 2.63 14.98
#